data_8c1baf5e3e2220e7962c837dd44c8918
#
_entry.id   8c1baf5e3e2220e7962c837dd44c8918
#
_cell.length_a   1.000
_cell.length_b   1.000
_cell.length_c   1.000
_cell.angle_alpha   90.00
_cell.angle_beta   90.00
_cell.angle_gamma   90.00
#
_symmetry.space_group_name_H-M   'P 1'
#
loop_
_entity.id
_entity.type
_entity.pdbx_description
1 polymer ?
#
loop_
_entity_poly.entity_id
_entity_poly.type
_entity_poly.pdbx_seq_one_letter_code
_entity_poly.pdbx_strand_id
1 'polypeptide(L)'
;TVFGVTDLFAKIYDMYPEQGRLFSDEEVKSNADVVVIGSKVKDELFNQDEALDKKIKINGRNFRVIGLLGQKGQFSFINFDSAIILPYTTAQRYIFGIKYFNRLVIETDKEENVARTVEDIKITLRDSHNITDPEKDDFFIETQASAMAMVSTIMNVLTLFLAVVAAISLLVGGIGIMNIMLVSVTERTREIGLRKALGATDKDIL
;
A
#
# COMPACT_ATOMS: atom_id res chain seq x y z
N THR A 1 6.39 -2.95 -14.87
CA THR A 1 6.95 -4.02 -14.02
C THR A 1 6.51 -5.39 -14.53
N VAL A 2 7.39 -6.41 -14.43
CA VAL A 2 7.11 -7.79 -14.89
C VAL A 2 6.97 -8.71 -13.68
N PHE A 3 5.91 -9.51 -13.64
CA PHE A 3 5.64 -10.48 -12.58
C PHE A 3 5.49 -11.89 -13.15
N GLY A 4 6.26 -12.83 -12.59
CA GLY A 4 6.05 -14.26 -12.81
C GLY A 4 5.18 -14.83 -11.70
N VAL A 5 3.98 -15.33 -12.02
CA VAL A 5 3.01 -15.78 -11.04
C VAL A 5 2.47 -17.17 -11.36
N THR A 6 1.80 -17.79 -10.40
CA THR A 6 1.05 -19.05 -10.61
C THR A 6 -0.34 -18.76 -11.19
N ASP A 7 -1.02 -19.79 -11.63
CA ASP A 7 -2.43 -19.77 -12.06
C ASP A 7 -3.39 -19.34 -10.92
N LEU A 8 -2.98 -19.53 -9.65
CA LEU A 8 -3.75 -19.11 -8.47
C LEU A 8 -3.74 -17.60 -8.22
N PHE A 9 -2.93 -16.84 -8.96
CA PHE A 9 -2.80 -15.39 -8.80
C PHE A 9 -4.14 -14.66 -8.77
N ALA A 10 -5.04 -15.01 -9.73
CA ALA A 10 -6.34 -14.35 -9.82
C ALA A 10 -7.21 -14.58 -8.59
N LYS A 11 -7.15 -15.77 -8.02
CA LYS A 11 -7.92 -16.12 -6.82
C LYS A 11 -7.41 -15.36 -5.61
N ILE A 12 -6.09 -15.31 -5.41
CA ILE A 12 -5.45 -14.69 -4.23
C ILE A 12 -5.63 -13.16 -4.23
N TYR A 13 -5.53 -12.53 -5.41
CA TYR A 13 -5.63 -11.07 -5.53
C TYR A 13 -7.01 -10.58 -5.98
N ASP A 14 -7.99 -11.49 -6.14
CA ASP A 14 -9.32 -11.20 -6.72
C ASP A 14 -9.18 -10.39 -8.01
N MET A 15 -8.28 -10.83 -8.89
CA MET A 15 -7.87 -10.08 -10.07
C MET A 15 -8.02 -10.91 -11.33
N TYR A 16 -9.16 -10.71 -11.98
CA TYR A 16 -9.50 -11.37 -13.24
C TYR A 16 -9.37 -10.39 -14.41
N PRO A 17 -8.94 -10.87 -15.59
CA PRO A 17 -8.92 -10.06 -16.80
C PRO A 17 -10.33 -9.57 -17.17
N GLU A 18 -10.43 -8.30 -17.60
CA GLU A 18 -11.68 -7.78 -18.17
C GLU A 18 -11.92 -8.31 -19.59
N GLN A 19 -10.84 -8.57 -20.31
CA GLN A 19 -10.87 -9.15 -21.64
C GLN A 19 -9.88 -10.29 -21.74
N GLY A 20 -10.26 -11.34 -22.47
CA GLY A 20 -9.43 -12.52 -22.61
C GLY A 20 -9.48 -13.45 -21.39
N ARG A 21 -8.36 -14.06 -21.05
CA ARG A 21 -8.24 -15.04 -19.96
C ARG A 21 -6.87 -14.97 -19.27
N LEU A 22 -6.77 -15.62 -18.13
CA LEU A 22 -5.47 -15.96 -17.52
C LEU A 22 -4.89 -17.23 -18.17
N PHE A 23 -3.61 -17.45 -17.89
CA PHE A 23 -2.95 -18.70 -18.27
C PHE A 23 -3.37 -19.86 -17.35
N SER A 24 -3.40 -21.05 -17.90
CA SER A 24 -3.74 -22.28 -17.19
C SER A 24 -2.50 -22.89 -16.50
N ASP A 25 -2.73 -23.83 -15.59
CA ASP A 25 -1.67 -24.65 -14.98
C ASP A 25 -0.82 -25.40 -16.04
N GLU A 26 -1.44 -25.85 -17.14
CA GLU A 26 -0.72 -26.45 -18.27
C GLU A 26 0.23 -25.46 -18.96
N GLU A 27 -0.21 -24.22 -19.14
CA GLU A 27 0.62 -23.14 -19.72
C GLU A 27 1.75 -22.75 -18.76
N VAL A 28 1.53 -22.79 -17.44
CA VAL A 28 2.58 -22.64 -16.42
C VAL A 28 3.60 -23.78 -16.56
N LYS A 29 3.17 -25.03 -16.58
CA LYS A 29 4.06 -26.20 -16.66
C LYS A 29 4.85 -26.29 -17.98
N SER A 30 4.25 -25.85 -19.08
CA SER A 30 4.87 -25.90 -20.41
C SER A 30 5.80 -24.70 -20.70
N ASN A 31 5.95 -23.76 -19.78
CA ASN A 31 6.67 -22.49 -20.00
C ASN A 31 6.12 -21.71 -21.20
N ALA A 32 4.81 -21.59 -21.30
CA ALA A 32 4.15 -20.96 -22.44
C ALA A 32 4.54 -19.47 -22.59
N ASP A 33 4.68 -19.03 -23.84
CA ASP A 33 4.99 -17.63 -24.18
C ASP A 33 3.71 -16.79 -24.24
N VAL A 34 3.03 -16.69 -23.11
CA VAL A 34 1.76 -15.96 -22.95
C VAL A 34 1.90 -14.92 -21.85
N VAL A 35 1.18 -13.81 -22.00
CA VAL A 35 1.17 -12.72 -21.03
C VAL A 35 -0.23 -12.13 -20.86
N VAL A 36 -0.48 -11.64 -19.65
CA VAL A 36 -1.58 -10.75 -19.33
C VAL A 36 -1.01 -9.38 -19.01
N ILE A 37 -1.56 -8.32 -19.58
CA ILE A 37 -1.04 -6.97 -19.43
C ILE A 37 -2.03 -6.06 -18.73
N GLY A 38 -1.53 -5.10 -17.97
CA GLY A 38 -2.34 -4.05 -17.35
C GLY A 38 -2.76 -2.97 -18.34
N SER A 39 -3.76 -2.18 -17.95
CA SER A 39 -4.38 -1.14 -18.78
C SER A 39 -3.38 -0.11 -19.31
N LYS A 40 -2.46 0.37 -18.48
CA LYS A 40 -1.43 1.32 -18.91
C LYS A 40 -0.45 0.73 -19.92
N VAL A 41 -0.07 -0.54 -19.75
CA VAL A 41 0.81 -1.23 -20.71
C VAL A 41 0.11 -1.38 -22.05
N LYS A 42 -1.21 -1.69 -22.03
CA LYS A 42 -2.03 -1.73 -23.24
C LYS A 42 -2.03 -0.37 -23.94
N ASP A 43 -2.28 0.71 -23.20
CA ASP A 43 -2.36 2.06 -23.78
C ASP A 43 -1.01 2.53 -24.33
N GLU A 44 0.11 2.21 -23.67
CA GLU A 44 1.46 2.58 -24.11
C GLU A 44 1.92 1.81 -25.36
N LEU A 45 1.54 0.54 -25.50
CA LEU A 45 2.02 -0.31 -26.60
C LEU A 45 1.06 -0.35 -27.80
N PHE A 46 -0.23 -0.22 -27.56
CA PHE A 46 -1.27 -0.44 -28.58
C PHE A 46 -2.19 0.77 -28.77
N ASN A 47 -2.10 1.81 -27.91
CA ASN A 47 -3.02 2.95 -27.92
C ASN A 47 -4.49 2.48 -27.86
N GLN A 48 -5.27 2.78 -28.92
CA GLN A 48 -6.68 2.39 -29.06
C GLN A 48 -6.87 1.03 -29.76
N ASP A 49 -5.79 0.40 -30.26
CA ASP A 49 -5.91 -0.87 -30.95
C ASP A 49 -6.16 -2.02 -29.97
N GLU A 50 -6.75 -3.10 -30.50
CA GLU A 50 -6.90 -4.34 -29.75
C GLU A 50 -5.53 -4.95 -29.47
N ALA A 51 -5.27 -5.30 -28.19
CA ALA A 51 -4.03 -5.92 -27.76
C ALA A 51 -4.12 -7.46 -27.67
N LEU A 52 -5.34 -8.02 -27.58
CA LEU A 52 -5.53 -9.48 -27.52
C LEU A 52 -4.94 -10.17 -28.77
N ASP A 53 -4.31 -11.31 -28.55
CA ASP A 53 -3.64 -12.14 -29.54
C ASP A 53 -2.45 -11.47 -30.27
N LYS A 54 -2.15 -10.20 -29.96
CA LYS A 54 -0.94 -9.53 -30.45
C LYS A 54 0.29 -10.03 -29.70
N LYS A 55 1.46 -9.79 -30.28
CA LYS A 55 2.74 -10.17 -29.69
C LYS A 55 3.46 -8.94 -29.16
N ILE A 56 3.96 -9.04 -27.94
CA ILE A 56 4.87 -8.06 -27.35
C ILE A 56 6.25 -8.70 -27.17
N LYS A 57 7.30 -7.89 -27.26
CA LYS A 57 8.68 -8.36 -27.12
C LYS A 57 9.23 -7.96 -25.75
N ILE A 58 9.64 -8.96 -24.96
CA ILE A 58 10.24 -8.76 -23.64
C ILE A 58 11.58 -9.50 -23.64
N ASN A 59 12.68 -8.82 -23.31
CA ASN A 59 14.03 -9.38 -23.32
C ASN A 59 14.38 -10.15 -24.61
N GLY A 60 13.94 -9.63 -25.77
CA GLY A 60 14.24 -10.24 -27.06
C GLY A 60 13.30 -11.39 -27.48
N ARG A 61 12.41 -11.88 -26.59
CA ARG A 61 11.44 -12.96 -26.84
C ARG A 61 10.05 -12.42 -27.08
N ASN A 62 9.29 -13.04 -27.96
CA ASN A 62 7.91 -12.66 -28.26
C ASN A 62 6.94 -13.41 -27.37
N PHE A 63 6.01 -12.66 -26.78
CA PHE A 63 4.94 -13.18 -25.94
C PHE A 63 3.59 -12.79 -26.53
N ARG A 64 2.63 -13.71 -26.54
CA ARG A 64 1.27 -13.43 -26.98
C ARG A 64 0.43 -12.89 -25.82
N VAL A 65 -0.24 -11.79 -26.04
CA VAL A 65 -1.18 -11.21 -25.08
C VAL A 65 -2.47 -12.04 -25.09
N ILE A 66 -2.81 -12.66 -23.96
CA ILE A 66 -4.00 -13.52 -23.81
C ILE A 66 -5.06 -12.91 -22.89
N GLY A 67 -4.74 -11.83 -22.20
CA GLY A 67 -5.67 -11.14 -21.31
C GLY A 67 -5.24 -9.72 -21.02
N LEU A 68 -6.24 -8.90 -20.70
CA LEU A 68 -6.09 -7.50 -20.30
C LEU A 68 -6.71 -7.32 -18.92
N LEU A 69 -5.92 -6.80 -17.98
CA LEU A 69 -6.44 -6.39 -16.68
C LEU A 69 -7.13 -5.02 -16.80
N GLY A 70 -8.26 -4.88 -16.13
CA GLY A 70 -8.93 -3.61 -15.99
C GLY A 70 -8.14 -2.63 -15.13
N GLN A 71 -8.56 -1.36 -15.20
CA GLN A 71 -8.01 -0.33 -14.33
C GLN A 71 -8.42 -0.61 -12.88
N LYS A 72 -7.51 -1.14 -12.09
CA LYS A 72 -7.70 -1.37 -10.64
C LYS A 72 -6.82 -0.46 -9.79
N GLY A 73 -5.95 0.32 -10.43
CA GLY A 73 -5.02 1.21 -9.75
C GLY A 73 -3.94 0.47 -8.95
N GLN A 74 -3.53 1.07 -7.85
CA GLN A 74 -2.51 0.50 -6.98
C GLN A 74 -3.18 -0.36 -5.91
N PHE A 75 -2.88 -1.65 -5.91
CA PHE A 75 -3.25 -2.57 -4.85
C PHE A 75 -2.03 -2.83 -3.97
N SER A 76 -2.11 -2.42 -2.70
CA SER A 76 -0.97 -2.44 -1.78
C SER A 76 0.21 -1.62 -2.36
N PHE A 77 1.39 -2.21 -2.53
CA PHE A 77 2.57 -1.57 -3.13
C PHE A 77 2.77 -1.91 -4.62
N ILE A 78 1.83 -2.65 -5.23
CA ILE A 78 1.91 -3.10 -6.61
C ILE A 78 0.91 -2.32 -7.45
N ASN A 79 1.40 -1.69 -8.52
CA ASN A 79 0.55 -1.06 -9.52
C ASN A 79 0.33 -2.05 -10.67
N PHE A 80 -0.83 -2.69 -10.68
CA PHE A 80 -1.18 -3.68 -11.69
C PHE A 80 -1.52 -3.07 -13.04
N ASP A 81 -1.89 -1.79 -13.10
CA ASP A 81 -2.13 -1.12 -14.38
C ASP A 81 -0.89 -1.08 -15.27
N SER A 82 0.29 -0.98 -14.66
CA SER A 82 1.59 -1.00 -15.36
C SER A 82 2.33 -2.34 -15.28
N ALA A 83 1.59 -3.41 -14.96
CA ALA A 83 2.14 -4.75 -14.83
C ALA A 83 2.04 -5.56 -16.12
N ILE A 84 3.02 -6.43 -16.31
CA ILE A 84 3.01 -7.53 -17.26
C ILE A 84 3.08 -8.81 -16.44
N ILE A 85 2.12 -9.67 -16.57
CA ILE A 85 1.97 -10.89 -15.79
C ILE A 85 2.14 -12.09 -16.72
N LEU A 86 3.02 -13.01 -16.36
CA LEU A 86 3.30 -14.22 -17.13
C LEU A 86 3.51 -15.41 -16.20
N PRO A 87 3.48 -16.65 -16.72
CA PRO A 87 3.75 -17.84 -15.92
C PRO A 87 5.11 -17.74 -15.23
N TYR A 88 5.18 -18.07 -13.94
CA TYR A 88 6.42 -17.94 -13.17
C TYR A 88 7.57 -18.77 -13.77
N THR A 89 7.25 -19.94 -14.30
CA THR A 89 8.23 -20.83 -14.95
C THR A 89 8.89 -20.16 -16.16
N THR A 90 8.07 -19.49 -16.96
CA THR A 90 8.52 -18.69 -18.11
C THR A 90 9.34 -17.48 -17.67
N ALA A 91 8.88 -16.78 -16.60
CA ALA A 91 9.57 -15.64 -16.02
C ALA A 91 10.96 -16.03 -15.48
N GLN A 92 11.02 -17.07 -14.68
CA GLN A 92 12.28 -17.58 -14.13
C GLN A 92 13.27 -17.97 -15.22
N ARG A 93 12.80 -18.70 -16.23
CA ARG A 93 13.67 -19.26 -17.27
C ARG A 93 14.18 -18.22 -18.27
N TYR A 94 13.32 -17.30 -18.71
CA TYR A 94 13.60 -16.45 -19.87
C TYR A 94 13.72 -14.97 -19.54
N ILE A 95 13.17 -14.50 -18.41
CA ILE A 95 13.19 -13.09 -18.06
C ILE A 95 14.21 -12.81 -16.96
N PHE A 96 14.18 -13.57 -15.86
CA PHE A 96 14.99 -13.30 -14.67
C PHE A 96 16.24 -14.17 -14.55
N GLY A 97 16.26 -15.36 -15.14
CA GLY A 97 17.39 -16.28 -15.03
C GLY A 97 17.60 -16.84 -13.62
N ILE A 98 16.54 -16.90 -12.79
CA ILE A 98 16.58 -17.35 -11.41
C ILE A 98 15.87 -18.69 -11.25
N LYS A 99 16.15 -19.41 -10.15
CA LYS A 99 15.51 -20.70 -9.80
C LYS A 99 14.77 -20.65 -8.47
N TYR A 100 14.66 -19.50 -7.85
CA TYR A 100 14.04 -19.29 -6.56
C TYR A 100 12.85 -18.35 -6.68
N PHE A 101 12.02 -18.32 -5.64
CA PHE A 101 10.90 -17.40 -5.53
C PHE A 101 11.29 -16.21 -4.65
N ASN A 102 10.99 -15.01 -5.10
CA ASN A 102 11.21 -13.80 -4.32
C ASN A 102 10.12 -13.61 -3.26
N ARG A 103 8.91 -14.14 -3.52
CA ARG A 103 7.76 -14.01 -2.63
C ARG A 103 6.85 -15.23 -2.78
N LEU A 104 6.40 -15.73 -1.65
CA LEU A 104 5.31 -16.69 -1.55
C LEU A 104 4.11 -15.98 -0.92
N VAL A 105 2.93 -16.08 -1.54
CA VAL A 105 1.69 -15.54 -0.99
C VAL A 105 0.81 -16.72 -0.64
N ILE A 106 0.39 -16.77 0.60
CA ILE A 106 -0.37 -17.88 1.17
C ILE A 106 -1.69 -17.32 1.69
N GLU A 107 -2.78 -17.91 1.23
CA GLU A 107 -4.12 -17.63 1.72
C GLU A 107 -4.50 -18.68 2.77
N THR A 108 -5.03 -18.24 3.89
CA THR A 108 -5.62 -19.11 4.91
C THR A 108 -7.13 -19.14 4.77
N ASP A 109 -7.74 -20.23 5.13
CA ASP A 109 -9.19 -20.42 5.10
C ASP A 109 -9.93 -19.53 6.10
N LYS A 110 -9.28 -19.21 7.24
CA LYS A 110 -9.82 -18.38 8.31
C LYS A 110 -8.74 -17.54 8.96
N GLU A 111 -9.13 -16.37 9.43
CA GLU A 111 -8.24 -15.45 10.16
C GLU A 111 -7.64 -16.09 11.42
N GLU A 112 -8.42 -16.92 12.14
CA GLU A 112 -7.98 -17.64 13.34
C GLU A 112 -6.77 -18.55 13.07
N ASN A 113 -6.62 -19.06 11.85
CA ASN A 113 -5.55 -19.96 11.45
C ASN A 113 -4.25 -19.25 11.06
N VAL A 114 -4.27 -17.92 10.87
CA VAL A 114 -3.10 -17.16 10.41
C VAL A 114 -1.90 -17.37 11.32
N ALA A 115 -2.08 -17.25 12.64
CA ALA A 115 -0.97 -17.38 13.59
C ALA A 115 -0.33 -18.77 13.54
N ARG A 116 -1.14 -19.83 13.46
CA ARG A 116 -0.67 -21.20 13.31
C ARG A 116 0.03 -21.41 11.98
N THR A 117 -0.55 -20.93 10.89
CA THR A 117 0.04 -21.04 9.55
C THR A 117 1.40 -20.33 9.48
N VAL A 118 1.56 -19.18 10.14
CA VAL A 118 2.85 -18.48 10.22
C VAL A 118 3.91 -19.35 10.91
N GLU A 119 3.57 -20.02 12.00
CA GLU A 119 4.54 -20.91 12.67
C GLU A 119 4.85 -22.15 11.83
N ASP A 120 3.87 -22.77 11.19
CA ASP A 120 4.07 -23.91 10.30
C ASP A 120 4.98 -23.52 9.11
N ILE A 121 4.81 -22.33 8.55
CA ILE A 121 5.67 -21.79 7.47
C ILE A 121 7.09 -21.59 7.97
N LYS A 122 7.30 -20.99 9.15
CA LYS A 122 8.65 -20.80 9.72
C LYS A 122 9.38 -22.13 9.89
N ILE A 123 8.71 -23.12 10.45
CA ILE A 123 9.29 -24.47 10.64
C ILE A 123 9.67 -25.05 9.28
N THR A 124 8.76 -25.00 8.32
CA THR A 124 8.98 -25.58 6.98
C THR A 124 10.11 -24.88 6.23
N LEU A 125 10.19 -23.55 6.28
CA LEU A 125 11.25 -22.79 5.62
C LEU A 125 12.61 -23.01 6.29
N ARG A 126 12.67 -23.02 7.61
CA ARG A 126 13.91 -23.35 8.33
C ARG A 126 14.44 -24.74 8.01
N ASP A 127 13.54 -25.72 7.97
CA ASP A 127 13.90 -27.09 7.57
C ASP A 127 14.41 -27.13 6.13
N SER A 128 13.70 -26.49 5.20
CA SER A 128 14.09 -26.43 3.79
C SER A 128 15.42 -25.70 3.54
N HIS A 129 15.71 -24.66 4.34
CA HIS A 129 16.94 -23.87 4.22
C HIS A 129 18.07 -24.37 5.15
N ASN A 130 17.84 -25.46 5.92
CA ASN A 130 18.76 -26.00 6.90
C ASN A 130 19.17 -24.96 7.98
N ILE A 131 18.24 -24.12 8.39
CA ILE A 131 18.44 -23.11 9.43
C ILE A 131 18.10 -23.73 10.79
N THR A 132 19.10 -23.86 11.65
CA THR A 132 18.93 -24.39 13.01
C THR A 132 18.76 -23.30 14.07
N ASP A 133 19.17 -22.08 13.75
CA ASP A 133 19.16 -20.93 14.66
C ASP A 133 18.15 -19.88 14.13
N PRO A 134 17.07 -19.61 14.87
CA PRO A 134 16.05 -18.64 14.46
C PRO A 134 16.57 -17.22 14.19
N GLU A 135 17.71 -16.83 14.78
CA GLU A 135 18.31 -15.51 14.54
C GLU A 135 18.98 -15.40 13.16
N LYS A 136 19.13 -16.53 12.47
CA LYS A 136 19.71 -16.63 11.12
C LYS A 136 18.67 -16.85 10.02
N ASP A 137 17.41 -16.60 10.31
CA ASP A 137 16.36 -16.68 9.29
C ASP A 137 16.69 -15.74 8.11
N ASP A 138 16.72 -16.31 6.92
CA ASP A 138 16.96 -15.60 5.64
C ASP A 138 15.66 -15.20 4.93
N PHE A 139 14.54 -15.32 5.64
CA PHE A 139 13.21 -14.95 5.19
C PHE A 139 12.49 -14.12 6.25
N PHE A 140 11.51 -13.36 5.83
CA PHE A 140 10.56 -12.73 6.76
C PHE A 140 9.12 -13.04 6.35
N ILE A 141 8.24 -13.10 7.34
CA ILE A 141 6.82 -13.36 7.12
C ILE A 141 6.05 -12.12 7.53
N GLU A 142 5.31 -11.58 6.59
CA GLU A 142 4.43 -10.44 6.81
C GLU A 142 2.98 -10.92 6.71
N THR A 143 2.17 -10.56 7.69
CA THR A 143 0.73 -10.81 7.66
C THR A 143 0.00 -9.52 7.31
N GLN A 144 -1.22 -9.64 6.77
CA GLN A 144 -2.05 -8.47 6.50
C GLN A 144 -2.32 -7.66 7.79
N ALA A 145 -2.48 -8.34 8.92
CA ALA A 145 -2.67 -7.69 10.22
C ALA A 145 -1.44 -6.89 10.65
N SER A 146 -0.21 -7.44 10.46
CA SER A 146 1.03 -6.72 10.79
C SER A 146 1.25 -5.50 9.90
N ALA A 147 0.92 -5.60 8.60
CA ALA A 147 0.98 -4.48 7.69
C ALA A 147 -0.01 -3.36 8.07
N MET A 148 -1.25 -3.73 8.44
CA MET A 148 -2.25 -2.77 8.94
C MET A 148 -1.84 -2.11 10.26
N ALA A 149 -1.24 -2.87 11.19
CA ALA A 149 -0.73 -2.34 12.44
C ALA A 149 0.40 -1.31 12.21
N MET A 150 1.28 -1.58 11.23
CA MET A 150 2.33 -0.63 10.84
C MET A 150 1.74 0.68 10.30
N VAL A 151 0.76 0.61 9.39
CA VAL A 151 0.05 1.79 8.87
C VAL A 151 -0.63 2.56 10.00
N SER A 152 -1.33 1.87 10.91
CA SER A 152 -1.96 2.49 12.07
C SER A 152 -0.95 3.22 12.96
N THR A 153 0.21 2.63 13.19
CA THR A 153 1.29 3.27 13.97
C THR A 153 1.78 4.55 13.30
N ILE A 154 2.01 4.52 11.98
CA ILE A 154 2.41 5.71 11.21
C ILE A 154 1.34 6.80 11.32
N MET A 155 0.06 6.45 11.15
CA MET A 155 -1.05 7.39 11.26
C MET A 155 -1.16 8.02 12.65
N ASN A 156 -0.94 7.24 13.72
CA ASN A 156 -0.93 7.75 15.09
C ASN A 156 0.22 8.74 15.32
N VAL A 157 1.42 8.45 14.81
CA VAL A 157 2.56 9.36 14.90
C VAL A 157 2.29 10.68 14.16
N LEU A 158 1.72 10.59 12.94
CA LEU A 158 1.35 11.78 12.17
C LEU A 158 0.27 12.60 12.88
N THR A 159 -0.74 11.95 13.44
CA THR A 159 -1.81 12.62 14.21
C THR A 159 -1.24 13.34 15.42
N LEU A 160 -0.36 12.69 16.18
CA LEU A 160 0.32 13.31 17.31
C LEU A 160 1.15 14.52 16.88
N PHE A 161 1.91 14.40 15.79
CA PHE A 161 2.69 15.50 15.24
C PHE A 161 1.81 16.70 14.87
N LEU A 162 0.70 16.46 14.16
CA LEU A 162 -0.25 17.52 13.80
C LEU A 162 -0.90 18.15 15.03
N ALA A 163 -1.24 17.35 16.05
CA ALA A 163 -1.79 17.87 17.31
C ALA A 163 -0.81 18.79 18.02
N VAL A 164 0.48 18.46 18.07
CA VAL A 164 1.53 19.30 18.64
C VAL A 164 1.66 20.62 17.89
N VAL A 165 1.69 20.58 16.56
CA VAL A 165 1.75 21.80 15.72
C VAL A 165 0.52 22.68 15.95
N ALA A 166 -0.67 22.08 15.99
CA ALA A 166 -1.92 22.80 16.28
C ALA A 166 -1.90 23.44 17.68
N ALA A 167 -1.42 22.72 18.70
CA ALA A 167 -1.30 23.24 20.05
C ALA A 167 -0.35 24.45 20.14
N ILE A 168 0.82 24.38 19.48
CA ILE A 168 1.77 25.50 19.41
C ILE A 168 1.11 26.69 18.68
N SER A 169 0.45 26.46 17.56
CA SER A 169 -0.23 27.52 16.80
C SER A 169 -1.32 28.20 17.62
N LEU A 170 -2.11 27.41 18.36
CA LEU A 170 -3.14 27.94 19.26
C LEU A 170 -2.55 28.77 20.39
N LEU A 171 -1.44 28.32 20.97
CA LEU A 171 -0.73 29.04 22.03
C LEU A 171 -0.20 30.39 21.52
N VAL A 172 0.46 30.42 20.34
CA VAL A 172 0.95 31.67 19.75
C VAL A 172 -0.22 32.60 19.41
N GLY A 173 -1.31 32.07 18.80
CA GLY A 173 -2.51 32.85 18.55
C GLY A 173 -3.17 33.40 19.83
N GLY A 174 -3.24 32.58 20.87
CA GLY A 174 -3.73 33.00 22.19
C GLY A 174 -2.93 34.13 22.83
N ILE A 175 -1.61 34.07 22.73
CA ILE A 175 -0.71 35.17 23.18
C ILE A 175 -0.99 36.46 22.38
N GLY A 176 -1.21 36.32 21.06
CA GLY A 176 -1.56 37.49 20.23
C GLY A 176 -2.86 38.15 20.66
N ILE A 177 -3.91 37.34 20.88
CA ILE A 177 -5.21 37.83 21.40
C ILE A 177 -5.06 38.45 22.76
N MET A 178 -4.32 37.79 23.66
CA MET A 178 -4.03 38.33 25.01
C MET A 178 -3.38 39.72 24.96
N ASN A 179 -2.39 39.91 24.10
CA ASN A 179 -1.71 41.22 23.96
C ASN A 179 -2.68 42.31 23.47
N ILE A 180 -3.55 42.01 22.48
CA ILE A 180 -4.54 42.97 21.97
C ILE A 180 -5.55 43.30 23.08
N MET A 181 -5.99 42.32 23.84
CA MET A 181 -6.95 42.51 24.93
C MET A 181 -6.31 43.36 26.08
N LEU A 182 -5.05 43.09 26.42
CA LEU A 182 -4.32 43.91 27.44
C LEU A 182 -4.21 45.37 27.02
N VAL A 183 -3.87 45.65 25.76
CA VAL A 183 -3.84 47.01 25.24
C VAL A 183 -5.22 47.67 25.30
N SER A 184 -6.26 46.97 24.86
CA SER A 184 -7.65 47.46 24.90
C SER A 184 -8.11 47.79 26.32
N VAL A 185 -7.76 46.93 27.31
CA VAL A 185 -8.09 47.17 28.72
C VAL A 185 -7.34 48.35 29.28
N THR A 186 -6.01 48.49 28.95
CA THR A 186 -5.21 49.63 29.41
C THR A 186 -5.72 50.96 28.83
N GLU A 187 -6.11 51.02 27.59
CA GLU A 187 -6.72 52.20 26.94
C GLU A 187 -8.04 52.61 27.60
N ARG A 188 -8.86 51.61 28.05
CA ARG A 188 -10.14 51.85 28.68
C ARG A 188 -10.10 51.92 30.21
N THR A 189 -8.96 51.85 30.84
CA THR A 189 -8.81 51.79 32.30
C THR A 189 -9.53 52.93 33.00
N ARG A 190 -9.46 54.15 32.43
CA ARG A 190 -10.15 55.35 32.99
C ARG A 190 -11.68 55.23 32.96
N GLU A 191 -12.22 54.72 31.88
CA GLU A 191 -13.66 54.48 31.69
C GLU A 191 -14.17 53.41 32.63
N ILE A 192 -13.41 52.30 32.75
CA ILE A 192 -13.74 51.18 33.66
C ILE A 192 -13.69 51.69 35.12
N GLY A 193 -12.70 52.45 35.48
CA GLY A 193 -12.57 53.05 36.79
C GLY A 193 -13.75 53.99 37.16
N LEU A 194 -14.22 54.78 36.19
CA LEU A 194 -15.35 55.67 36.38
C LEU A 194 -16.64 54.88 36.60
N ARG A 195 -16.88 53.84 35.79
CA ARG A 195 -18.07 52.96 35.93
C ARG A 195 -18.07 52.23 37.30
N LYS A 196 -16.91 51.72 37.74
CA LYS A 196 -16.77 51.11 39.06
C LYS A 196 -17.02 52.12 40.20
N ALA A 197 -16.56 53.36 40.09
CA ALA A 197 -16.82 54.37 41.06
C ALA A 197 -18.33 54.77 41.18
N LEU A 198 -19.08 54.57 40.09
CA LEU A 198 -20.54 54.76 40.04
C LEU A 198 -21.33 53.55 40.49
N GLY A 199 -20.66 52.44 40.92
CA GLY A 199 -21.30 51.24 41.48
C GLY A 199 -21.55 50.11 40.52
N ALA A 200 -20.95 50.13 39.30
CA ALA A 200 -21.10 49.00 38.36
C ALA A 200 -20.46 47.72 38.91
N THR A 201 -21.12 46.60 38.72
CA THR A 201 -20.61 45.26 39.08
C THR A 201 -19.59 44.74 38.04
N ASP A 202 -18.79 43.72 38.41
CA ASP A 202 -17.82 43.14 37.50
C ASP A 202 -18.48 42.54 36.24
N LYS A 203 -19.75 42.11 36.33
CA LYS A 203 -20.52 41.62 35.18
C LYS A 203 -20.99 42.74 34.23
N ASP A 204 -21.13 43.95 34.73
CA ASP A 204 -21.55 45.10 33.93
C ASP A 204 -20.35 45.72 33.17
N ILE A 205 -19.11 45.30 33.51
CA ILE A 205 -17.88 45.79 32.93
C ILE A 205 -17.30 44.82 31.87
N LEU A 206 -17.56 43.50 32.00
CA LEU A 206 -17.16 42.46 31.06
C LEU A 206 -18.08 42.41 29.87
#